data_acd9b0bb3cee8dd0e77ba908b353ed7d
#
_entry.id   acd9b0bb3cee8dd0e77ba908b353ed7d
#
_cell.length_a   1.000
_cell.length_b   1.000
_cell.length_c   1.000
_cell.angle_alpha   90.00
_cell.angle_beta   90.00
_cell.angle_gamma   90.00
#
_symmetry.space_group_name_H-M   'P 1'
#
loop_
_entity.id
_entity.type
_entity.pdbx_description
1 polymer ?
#
loop_
_entity_poly.entity_id
_entity_poly.type
_entity_poly.pdbx_seq_one_letter_code
_entity_poly.pdbx_strand_id
1 'polypeptide(L)'
;MEKKYSKLKKWSIRVVILLIVLFSAIVLFSPYGSHEGFPYKLVKHTVEIEASVERVFKFLSNSTSASRWSVFVNHITTINPDSFPDGTVGCRRRCFCKQDETGIKWDELITEVVLNKKRQLVIYKLKDFPMTAEHLATEQIYEKVSDNKCSLTLTVFFKDVEPTLWEKFKTYFAAYKIKSIFKRNMSNIKRIVETEK
;
A
#
# COMPACT_ATOMS: atom_id res chain seq x y z
N MET A 1 -34.71 -39.70 16.35
CA MET A 1 -34.04 -38.39 16.65
C MET A 1 -32.51 -38.51 16.63
N GLU A 2 -31.86 -39.50 17.18
CA GLU A 2 -30.40 -39.62 17.25
C GLU A 2 -29.63 -39.62 15.93
N LYS A 3 -30.14 -40.32 14.88
CA LYS A 3 -29.50 -40.33 13.54
C LYS A 3 -29.38 -38.96 12.88
N LYS A 4 -30.37 -38.09 13.12
CA LYS A 4 -30.39 -36.72 12.57
C LYS A 4 -29.36 -35.85 13.29
N TYR A 5 -29.21 -35.99 14.59
CA TYR A 5 -28.24 -35.30 15.42
C TYR A 5 -26.79 -35.70 15.05
N SER A 6 -26.53 -36.99 14.83
CA SER A 6 -25.22 -37.48 14.39
C SER A 6 -24.78 -36.94 13.02
N LYS A 7 -25.73 -36.83 12.07
CA LYS A 7 -25.45 -36.24 10.75
C LYS A 7 -25.14 -34.74 10.85
N LEU A 8 -25.89 -34.00 11.67
CA LEU A 8 -25.70 -32.58 11.91
C LEU A 8 -24.33 -32.31 12.53
N LYS A 9 -23.94 -33.07 13.54
CA LYS A 9 -22.62 -32.98 14.20
C LYS A 9 -21.47 -33.26 13.22
N LYS A 10 -21.57 -34.28 12.38
CA LYS A 10 -20.56 -34.59 11.36
C LYS A 10 -20.47 -33.47 10.31
N TRP A 11 -21.57 -32.87 9.91
CA TRP A 11 -21.60 -31.76 8.98
C TRP A 11 -20.95 -30.50 9.58
N SER A 12 -21.27 -30.16 10.84
CA SER A 12 -20.66 -29.03 11.56
C SER A 12 -19.13 -29.20 11.68
N ILE A 13 -18.64 -30.39 12.00
CA ILE A 13 -17.20 -30.67 12.07
C ILE A 13 -16.53 -30.44 10.70
N ARG A 14 -17.13 -30.92 9.61
CA ARG A 14 -16.61 -30.69 8.24
C ARG A 14 -16.53 -29.22 7.88
N VAL A 15 -17.56 -28.44 8.24
CA VAL A 15 -17.57 -26.98 8.02
C VAL A 15 -16.46 -26.30 8.81
N VAL A 16 -16.27 -26.66 10.08
CA VAL A 16 -15.19 -26.11 10.91
C VAL A 16 -13.82 -26.44 10.32
N ILE A 17 -13.60 -27.67 9.91
CA ILE A 17 -12.32 -28.08 9.27
C ILE A 17 -12.10 -27.28 7.98
N LEU A 18 -13.14 -27.14 7.14
CA LEU A 18 -13.04 -26.33 5.91
C LEU A 18 -12.68 -24.89 6.19
N LEU A 19 -13.29 -24.27 7.20
CA LEU A 19 -12.97 -22.90 7.62
C LEU A 19 -11.53 -22.77 8.12
N ILE A 20 -11.04 -23.72 8.89
CA ILE A 20 -9.65 -23.75 9.37
C ILE A 20 -8.68 -23.84 8.18
N VAL A 21 -8.95 -24.75 7.24
CA VAL A 21 -8.13 -24.92 6.04
C VAL A 21 -8.12 -23.64 5.19
N LEU A 22 -9.29 -23.07 4.97
CA LEU A 22 -9.41 -21.81 4.21
C LEU A 22 -8.65 -20.66 4.88
N PHE A 23 -8.81 -20.52 6.19
CA PHE A 23 -8.11 -19.50 6.97
C PHE A 23 -6.58 -19.70 6.91
N SER A 24 -6.13 -20.95 7.12
CA SER A 24 -4.71 -21.30 7.02
C SER A 24 -4.15 -20.97 5.62
N ALA A 25 -4.90 -21.27 4.58
CA ALA A 25 -4.50 -20.94 3.21
C ALA A 25 -4.38 -19.41 3.01
N ILE A 26 -5.34 -18.62 3.50
CA ILE A 26 -5.29 -17.15 3.42
C ILE A 26 -4.02 -16.62 4.11
N VAL A 27 -3.67 -17.14 5.27
CA VAL A 27 -2.47 -16.71 6.02
C VAL A 27 -1.20 -17.16 5.32
N LEU A 28 -1.10 -18.40 4.88
CA LEU A 28 0.09 -18.97 4.25
C LEU A 28 0.42 -18.32 2.90
N PHE A 29 -0.59 -17.98 2.11
CA PHE A 29 -0.42 -17.35 0.79
C PHE A 29 -0.55 -15.82 0.82
N SER A 30 -0.69 -15.23 2.00
CA SER A 30 -0.80 -13.77 2.11
C SER A 30 0.49 -13.09 1.64
N PRO A 31 0.40 -12.01 0.83
CA PRO A 31 1.55 -11.18 0.48
C PRO A 31 2.08 -10.35 1.66
N TYR A 32 1.53 -10.50 2.86
CA TYR A 32 1.99 -9.88 4.10
C TYR A 32 3.15 -10.69 4.67
N GLY A 33 4.37 -10.26 4.42
CA GLY A 33 5.58 -11.01 4.72
C GLY A 33 6.62 -10.23 5.50
N SER A 34 7.59 -10.94 6.08
CA SER A 34 8.77 -10.35 6.70
C SER A 34 9.77 -9.92 5.63
N HIS A 35 10.52 -8.85 5.89
CA HIS A 35 11.57 -8.37 5.02
C HIS A 35 12.72 -7.81 5.85
N GLU A 36 13.95 -8.01 5.38
CA GLU A 36 15.15 -7.45 5.98
C GLU A 36 15.07 -5.91 6.04
N GLY A 37 15.50 -5.33 7.16
CA GLY A 37 15.44 -3.87 7.40
C GLY A 37 14.10 -3.37 7.96
N PHE A 38 13.08 -4.23 8.11
CA PHE A 38 11.80 -3.85 8.72
C PHE A 38 11.51 -4.69 9.97
N PRO A 39 11.22 -4.08 11.11
CA PRO A 39 10.95 -4.81 12.35
C PRO A 39 9.66 -5.61 12.30
N TYR A 40 8.71 -5.19 11.48
CA TYR A 40 7.40 -5.84 11.34
C TYR A 40 7.16 -6.30 9.90
N LYS A 41 6.17 -7.17 9.73
CA LYS A 41 5.73 -7.61 8.40
C LYS A 41 5.23 -6.45 7.55
N LEU A 42 5.38 -6.59 6.25
CA LEU A 42 5.03 -5.56 5.26
C LEU A 42 4.39 -6.15 4.00
N VAL A 43 3.84 -5.26 3.16
CA VAL A 43 3.43 -5.57 1.79
C VAL A 43 4.27 -4.74 0.84
N LYS A 44 4.95 -5.38 -0.12
CA LYS A 44 5.73 -4.69 -1.14
C LYS A 44 5.43 -5.19 -2.54
N HIS A 45 5.71 -4.34 -3.52
CA HIS A 45 5.72 -4.69 -4.93
C HIS A 45 6.83 -3.93 -5.65
N THR A 46 7.53 -4.61 -6.55
CA THR A 46 8.63 -4.06 -7.35
C THR A 46 8.30 -4.20 -8.83
N VAL A 47 8.67 -3.19 -9.63
CA VAL A 47 8.57 -3.22 -11.09
C VAL A 47 9.81 -2.58 -11.70
N GLU A 48 10.26 -3.13 -12.82
CA GLU A 48 11.27 -2.49 -13.68
C GLU A 48 10.58 -1.58 -14.72
N ILE A 49 11.12 -0.38 -14.90
CA ILE A 49 10.59 0.67 -15.77
C ILE A 49 11.70 1.09 -16.73
N GLU A 50 11.40 1.08 -18.02
CA GLU A 50 12.32 1.52 -19.10
C GLU A 50 12.34 3.05 -19.19
N ALA A 51 12.82 3.66 -18.12
CA ALA A 51 13.02 5.09 -17.99
C ALA A 51 14.09 5.37 -16.92
N SER A 52 14.73 6.54 -16.99
CA SER A 52 15.74 6.93 -15.99
C SER A 52 15.09 7.09 -14.60
N VAL A 53 15.88 6.85 -13.57
CA VAL A 53 15.44 6.97 -12.18
C VAL A 53 14.97 8.39 -11.87
N GLU A 54 15.61 9.40 -12.43
CA GLU A 54 15.29 10.83 -12.26
C GLU A 54 13.87 11.13 -12.77
N ARG A 55 13.53 10.57 -13.93
CA ARG A 55 12.22 10.74 -14.56
C ARG A 55 11.11 10.12 -13.72
N VAL A 56 11.29 8.88 -13.26
CA VAL A 56 10.32 8.19 -12.41
C VAL A 56 10.15 8.91 -11.07
N PHE A 57 11.27 9.32 -10.45
CA PHE A 57 11.25 10.06 -9.19
C PHE A 57 10.54 11.42 -9.32
N LYS A 58 10.84 12.20 -10.36
CA LYS A 58 10.18 13.49 -10.66
C LYS A 58 8.69 13.32 -10.89
N PHE A 59 8.28 12.32 -11.67
CA PHE A 59 6.87 12.03 -11.96
C PHE A 59 6.08 11.75 -10.67
N LEU A 60 6.62 10.92 -9.76
CA LEU A 60 5.99 10.57 -8.49
C LEU A 60 6.12 11.62 -7.40
N SER A 61 6.96 12.65 -7.59
CA SER A 61 7.08 13.80 -6.67
C SER A 61 5.89 14.74 -6.77
N ASN A 62 5.23 14.78 -7.92
CA ASN A 62 4.11 15.66 -8.17
C ASN A 62 2.79 14.99 -7.77
N SER A 63 2.14 15.49 -6.72
CA SER A 63 0.86 14.96 -6.21
C SER A 63 -0.28 15.07 -7.22
N THR A 64 -0.25 16.04 -8.12
CA THR A 64 -1.28 16.22 -9.18
C THR A 64 -1.30 15.06 -10.17
N SER A 65 -0.19 14.33 -10.31
CA SER A 65 -0.12 13.15 -11.18
C SER A 65 -0.79 11.91 -10.59
N ALA A 66 -1.18 11.94 -9.31
CA ALA A 66 -1.73 10.77 -8.60
C ALA A 66 -2.99 10.21 -9.27
N SER A 67 -3.90 11.05 -9.74
CA SER A 67 -5.12 10.64 -10.45
C SER A 67 -4.85 9.88 -11.76
N ARG A 68 -3.67 10.06 -12.35
CA ARG A 68 -3.29 9.44 -13.63
C ARG A 68 -2.82 7.99 -13.46
N TRP A 69 -2.17 7.70 -12.36
CA TRP A 69 -1.57 6.39 -12.14
C TRP A 69 -2.23 5.58 -11.02
N SER A 70 -2.86 6.23 -10.04
CA SER A 70 -3.49 5.52 -8.93
C SER A 70 -4.86 4.96 -9.33
N VAL A 71 -5.10 3.70 -8.97
CA VAL A 71 -6.44 3.09 -9.07
C VAL A 71 -7.24 3.25 -7.79
N PHE A 72 -6.70 3.94 -6.80
CA PHE A 72 -7.29 4.07 -5.47
C PHE A 72 -7.44 5.53 -5.04
N VAL A 73 -6.47 6.40 -5.38
CA VAL A 73 -6.53 7.83 -5.11
C VAL A 73 -7.11 8.55 -6.32
N ASN A 74 -8.16 9.32 -6.10
CA ASN A 74 -8.73 10.19 -7.12
C ASN A 74 -7.91 11.49 -7.25
N HIS A 75 -7.62 12.16 -6.13
CA HIS A 75 -6.77 13.35 -6.11
C HIS A 75 -6.11 13.54 -4.75
N ILE A 76 -5.10 14.39 -4.72
CA ILE A 76 -4.35 14.77 -3.53
C ILE A 76 -4.34 16.28 -3.41
N THR A 77 -4.62 16.79 -2.20
CA THR A 77 -4.54 18.21 -1.86
C THR A 77 -3.41 18.44 -0.85
N THR A 78 -2.51 19.38 -1.13
CA THR A 78 -1.48 19.80 -0.18
C THR A 78 -2.10 20.64 0.93
N ILE A 79 -1.78 20.31 2.20
CA ILE A 79 -2.37 20.95 3.40
C ILE A 79 -1.57 22.18 3.83
N ASN A 80 -0.25 22.18 3.61
CA ASN A 80 0.67 23.24 4.06
C ASN A 80 1.59 23.76 2.93
N PRO A 81 1.02 24.17 1.77
CA PRO A 81 1.80 24.51 0.59
C PRO A 81 2.71 25.76 0.78
N ASP A 82 2.30 26.70 1.64
CA ASP A 82 3.06 27.92 1.92
C ASP A 82 4.37 27.66 2.68
N SER A 83 4.44 26.54 3.42
CA SER A 83 5.61 26.19 4.25
C SER A 83 6.50 25.12 3.61
N PHE A 84 5.91 24.20 2.84
CA PHE A 84 6.60 23.06 2.26
C PHE A 84 6.13 22.80 0.83
N PRO A 85 7.01 22.93 -0.17
CA PRO A 85 6.71 22.55 -1.54
C PRO A 85 6.26 21.08 -1.65
N ASP A 86 5.38 20.81 -2.62
CA ASP A 86 4.89 19.45 -2.85
C ASP A 86 6.05 18.48 -3.14
N GLY A 87 5.98 17.30 -2.56
CA GLY A 87 7.00 16.25 -2.71
C GLY A 87 8.23 16.40 -1.81
N THR A 88 8.34 17.46 -0.98
CA THR A 88 9.49 17.69 -0.06
C THR A 88 9.21 17.17 1.35
N VAL A 89 10.27 16.99 2.16
CA VAL A 89 10.14 16.63 3.58
C VAL A 89 9.37 17.71 4.33
N GLY A 90 8.42 17.32 5.17
CA GLY A 90 7.52 18.22 5.90
C GLY A 90 6.22 18.54 5.16
N CYS A 91 6.13 18.26 3.86
CA CYS A 91 4.90 18.42 3.09
C CYS A 91 3.81 17.48 3.63
N ARG A 92 2.65 18.05 3.94
CA ARG A 92 1.44 17.34 4.35
C ARG A 92 0.44 17.34 3.22
N ARG A 93 -0.16 16.18 2.98
CA ARG A 93 -1.10 15.98 1.88
C ARG A 93 -2.34 15.26 2.37
N ARG A 94 -3.48 15.56 1.78
CA ARG A 94 -4.71 14.81 1.98
C ARG A 94 -5.06 14.07 0.70
N CYS A 95 -5.25 12.77 0.84
CA CYS A 95 -5.59 11.87 -0.26
C CYS A 95 -7.08 11.56 -0.21
N PHE A 96 -7.77 11.67 -1.34
CA PHE A 96 -9.17 11.37 -1.50
C PHE A 96 -9.39 10.25 -2.50
N CYS A 97 -10.30 9.31 -2.18
CA CYS A 97 -10.65 8.21 -3.08
C CYS A 97 -11.79 8.57 -4.04
N LYS A 98 -12.52 9.68 -3.80
CA LYS A 98 -13.62 10.16 -4.64
C LYS A 98 -13.47 11.64 -4.98
N GLN A 99 -14.05 12.02 -6.11
CA GLN A 99 -14.08 13.41 -6.62
C GLN A 99 -14.78 14.37 -5.65
N ASP A 100 -15.85 13.92 -5.02
CA ASP A 100 -16.67 14.70 -4.08
C ASP A 100 -16.09 14.75 -2.66
N GLU A 101 -14.88 14.22 -2.46
CA GLU A 101 -14.16 14.15 -1.18
C GLU A 101 -14.89 13.39 -0.07
N THR A 102 -15.96 12.66 -0.38
CA THR A 102 -16.67 11.80 0.57
C THR A 102 -15.99 10.44 0.71
N GLY A 103 -16.31 9.71 1.80
CA GLY A 103 -15.82 8.35 2.02
C GLY A 103 -14.34 8.30 2.39
N ILE A 104 -13.64 7.30 1.85
CA ILE A 104 -12.27 6.97 2.23
C ILE A 104 -11.31 8.12 1.92
N LYS A 105 -10.60 8.56 2.95
CA LYS A 105 -9.54 9.56 2.87
C LYS A 105 -8.55 9.43 4.01
N TRP A 106 -7.35 9.99 3.83
CA TRP A 106 -6.30 10.02 4.86
C TRP A 106 -5.36 11.18 4.63
N ASP A 107 -4.60 11.53 5.66
CA ASP A 107 -3.51 12.49 5.55
C ASP A 107 -2.17 11.74 5.46
N GLU A 108 -1.21 12.33 4.75
CA GLU A 108 0.17 11.87 4.65
C GLU A 108 1.13 12.99 5.06
N LEU A 109 2.22 12.59 5.70
CA LEU A 109 3.38 13.46 5.96
C LEU A 109 4.59 12.84 5.30
N ILE A 110 5.27 13.57 4.43
CA ILE A 110 6.56 13.17 3.87
C ILE A 110 7.63 13.34 4.94
N THR A 111 8.21 12.24 5.40
CA THR A 111 9.19 12.21 6.49
C THR A 111 10.62 12.10 6.02
N GLU A 112 10.84 11.55 4.81
CA GLU A 112 12.18 11.39 4.26
C GLU A 112 12.13 11.50 2.74
N VAL A 113 13.12 12.19 2.17
CA VAL A 113 13.38 12.26 0.73
C VAL A 113 14.90 12.18 0.52
N VAL A 114 15.33 11.14 -0.18
CA VAL A 114 16.70 11.04 -0.72
C VAL A 114 16.56 11.08 -2.24
N LEU A 115 17.08 12.14 -2.85
CA LEU A 115 16.92 12.41 -4.28
C LEU A 115 17.26 11.18 -5.13
N ASN A 116 16.34 10.81 -6.02
CA ASN A 116 16.45 9.67 -6.94
C ASN A 116 16.65 8.29 -6.27
N LYS A 117 16.47 8.19 -4.95
CA LYS A 117 16.68 6.94 -4.20
C LYS A 117 15.51 6.54 -3.33
N LYS A 118 14.92 7.47 -2.58
CA LYS A 118 13.94 7.12 -1.56
C LYS A 118 12.95 8.24 -1.29
N ARG A 119 11.70 7.87 -1.04
CA ARG A 119 10.71 8.73 -0.36
C ARG A 119 9.95 7.90 0.66
N GLN A 120 9.79 8.42 1.88
CA GLN A 120 9.01 7.80 2.93
C GLN A 120 7.91 8.75 3.41
N LEU A 121 6.75 8.20 3.69
CA LEU A 121 5.58 8.94 4.14
C LEU A 121 4.93 8.20 5.30
N VAL A 122 4.46 8.95 6.30
CA VAL A 122 3.60 8.43 7.37
C VAL A 122 2.15 8.72 7.01
N ILE A 123 1.29 7.73 7.21
CA ILE A 123 -0.16 7.80 6.99
C ILE A 123 -0.84 8.02 8.33
N TYR A 124 -1.75 9.00 8.39
CA TYR A 124 -2.50 9.31 9.62
C TYR A 124 -3.89 9.85 9.29
N LYS A 125 -4.76 9.99 10.30
CA LYS A 125 -6.15 10.45 10.14
C LYS A 125 -6.93 9.65 9.09
N LEU A 126 -6.77 8.33 9.11
CA LEU A 126 -7.53 7.45 8.22
C LEU A 126 -9.03 7.54 8.54
N LYS A 127 -9.86 7.77 7.51
CA LYS A 127 -11.30 7.85 7.62
C LYS A 127 -11.95 6.83 6.69
N ASP A 128 -12.98 6.16 7.18
CA ASP A 128 -13.85 5.21 6.45
C ASP A 128 -13.12 4.01 5.81
N PHE A 129 -11.95 3.64 6.35
CA PHE A 129 -11.24 2.43 5.94
C PHE A 129 -11.87 1.19 6.57
N PRO A 130 -12.29 0.18 5.78
CA PRO A 130 -12.91 -1.04 6.32
C PRO A 130 -11.91 -1.94 7.04
N MET A 131 -10.63 -1.84 6.71
CA MET A 131 -9.53 -2.60 7.27
C MET A 131 -8.44 -1.63 7.73
N THR A 132 -8.74 -0.90 8.82
CA THR A 132 -7.85 0.14 9.32
C THR A 132 -6.75 -0.46 10.18
N ALA A 133 -5.51 -0.05 9.91
CA ALA A 133 -4.39 -0.11 10.84
C ALA A 133 -3.94 1.32 11.10
N GLU A 134 -3.65 1.65 12.35
CA GLU A 134 -2.98 2.88 12.73
C GLU A 134 -1.46 2.76 12.47
N HIS A 135 -0.75 3.88 12.46
CA HIS A 135 0.72 3.91 12.34
C HIS A 135 1.30 3.30 11.05
N LEU A 136 0.56 3.35 9.95
CA LEU A 136 1.06 2.93 8.65
C LEU A 136 2.04 3.97 8.07
N ALA A 137 3.06 3.44 7.40
CA ALA A 137 3.93 4.21 6.54
C ALA A 137 4.03 3.56 5.16
N THR A 138 4.34 4.37 4.16
CA THR A 138 4.71 3.90 2.84
C THR A 138 6.11 4.34 2.49
N GLU A 139 6.76 3.53 1.70
CA GLU A 139 8.10 3.80 1.19
C GLU A 139 8.15 3.55 -0.31
N GLN A 140 8.86 4.43 -1.00
CA GLN A 140 9.18 4.32 -2.42
C GLN A 140 10.70 4.23 -2.52
N ILE A 141 11.23 3.12 -3.03
CA ILE A 141 12.66 2.94 -3.31
C ILE A 141 12.86 2.95 -4.81
N TYR A 142 13.85 3.73 -5.25
CA TYR A 142 14.22 3.91 -6.64
C TYR A 142 15.67 3.44 -6.83
N GLU A 143 15.88 2.44 -7.67
CA GLU A 143 17.22 1.87 -7.92
C GLU A 143 17.54 2.00 -9.41
N LYS A 144 18.68 2.61 -9.71
CA LYS A 144 19.18 2.71 -11.08
C LYS A 144 19.65 1.34 -11.55
N VAL A 145 19.09 0.83 -12.64
CA VAL A 145 19.53 -0.41 -13.31
C VAL A 145 20.48 -0.06 -14.47
N SER A 146 20.12 0.98 -15.26
CA SER A 146 20.96 1.57 -16.30
C SER A 146 20.56 3.05 -16.47
N ASP A 147 21.14 3.76 -17.44
CA ASP A 147 20.81 5.17 -17.68
C ASP A 147 19.34 5.36 -18.09
N ASN A 148 18.74 4.37 -18.77
CA ASN A 148 17.36 4.40 -19.25
C ASN A 148 16.47 3.33 -18.61
N LYS A 149 16.88 2.79 -17.46
CA LYS A 149 16.11 1.75 -16.77
C LYS A 149 16.29 1.86 -15.26
N CYS A 150 15.20 1.79 -14.52
CA CYS A 150 15.21 1.74 -13.07
C CYS A 150 14.27 0.67 -12.50
N SER A 151 14.50 0.30 -11.25
CA SER A 151 13.59 -0.48 -10.42
C SER A 151 12.87 0.45 -9.45
N LEU A 152 11.54 0.33 -9.37
CA LEU A 152 10.69 1.01 -8.41
C LEU A 152 10.08 -0.02 -7.47
N THR A 153 10.27 0.17 -6.17
CA THR A 153 9.62 -0.63 -5.13
C THR A 153 8.69 0.25 -4.30
N LEU A 154 7.43 -0.15 -4.19
CA LEU A 154 6.46 0.43 -3.24
C LEU A 154 6.28 -0.53 -2.07
N THR A 155 6.34 0.01 -0.85
CA THR A 155 6.17 -0.74 0.39
C THR A 155 5.16 -0.04 1.29
N VAL A 156 4.31 -0.81 1.98
CA VAL A 156 3.51 -0.35 3.13
C VAL A 156 3.86 -1.21 4.34
N PHE A 157 4.07 -0.58 5.47
CA PHE A 157 4.54 -1.23 6.70
C PHE A 157 4.07 -0.46 7.94
N PHE A 158 4.19 -1.10 9.11
CA PHE A 158 4.01 -0.41 10.39
C PHE A 158 5.33 0.27 10.77
N LYS A 159 5.25 1.54 11.15
CA LYS A 159 6.41 2.32 11.53
C LYS A 159 6.40 2.60 13.04
N ASP A 160 7.50 2.29 13.70
CA ASP A 160 7.82 2.66 15.08
C ASP A 160 6.87 2.12 16.17
N VAL A 161 5.80 1.40 15.81
CA VAL A 161 4.82 0.82 16.73
C VAL A 161 4.49 -0.60 16.34
N GLU A 162 4.55 -1.50 17.32
CA GLU A 162 4.12 -2.87 17.09
C GLU A 162 2.61 -2.94 16.89
N PRO A 163 2.13 -3.49 15.74
CA PRO A 163 0.71 -3.65 15.51
C PRO A 163 0.09 -4.64 16.52
N THR A 164 -1.11 -4.34 16.96
CA THR A 164 -1.91 -5.25 17.80
C THR A 164 -2.20 -6.57 17.06
N LEU A 165 -2.54 -7.63 17.81
CA LEU A 165 -2.93 -8.91 17.22
C LEU A 165 -4.10 -8.77 16.23
N TRP A 166 -5.04 -7.86 16.52
CA TRP A 166 -6.18 -7.60 15.65
C TRP A 166 -5.78 -6.87 14.36
N GLU A 167 -4.87 -5.93 14.42
CA GLU A 167 -4.31 -5.26 13.24
C GLU A 167 -3.49 -6.24 12.40
N LYS A 168 -2.64 -7.07 13.04
CA LYS A 168 -1.92 -8.15 12.36
C LYS A 168 -2.90 -9.07 11.61
N PHE A 169 -3.97 -9.50 12.26
CA PHE A 169 -4.99 -10.35 11.65
C PHE A 169 -5.66 -9.68 10.45
N LYS A 170 -6.18 -8.46 10.61
CA LYS A 170 -6.80 -7.69 9.51
C LYS A 170 -5.85 -7.50 8.34
N THR A 171 -4.57 -7.29 8.60
CA THR A 171 -3.57 -7.02 7.57
C THR A 171 -3.32 -8.22 6.66
N TYR A 172 -3.45 -9.47 7.14
CA TYR A 172 -3.37 -10.65 6.26
C TYR A 172 -4.41 -10.60 5.14
N PHE A 173 -5.61 -10.14 5.41
CA PHE A 173 -6.67 -9.98 4.40
C PHE A 173 -6.45 -8.72 3.56
N ALA A 174 -6.15 -7.60 4.22
CA ALA A 174 -5.89 -6.32 3.55
C ALA A 174 -4.71 -6.42 2.58
N ALA A 175 -3.71 -7.24 2.89
CA ALA A 175 -2.50 -7.40 2.10
C ALA A 175 -2.78 -7.81 0.64
N TYR A 176 -3.77 -8.65 0.39
CA TYR A 176 -4.19 -9.02 -0.98
C TYR A 176 -4.67 -7.81 -1.77
N LYS A 177 -5.50 -6.97 -1.13
CA LYS A 177 -6.01 -5.75 -1.76
C LYS A 177 -4.90 -4.73 -1.98
N ILE A 178 -4.04 -4.52 -0.98
CA ILE A 178 -2.88 -3.61 -1.06
C ILE A 178 -1.95 -4.05 -2.19
N LYS A 179 -1.61 -5.34 -2.25
CA LYS A 179 -0.76 -5.90 -3.32
C LYS A 179 -1.37 -5.70 -4.70
N SER A 180 -2.68 -5.92 -4.83
CA SER A 180 -3.41 -5.69 -6.09
C SER A 180 -3.39 -4.21 -6.49
N ILE A 181 -3.60 -3.28 -5.54
CA ILE A 181 -3.51 -1.83 -5.78
C ILE A 181 -2.09 -1.47 -6.23
N PHE A 182 -1.07 -1.91 -5.53
CA PHE A 182 0.33 -1.66 -5.90
C PHE A 182 0.65 -2.15 -7.31
N LYS A 183 0.29 -3.40 -7.62
CA LYS A 183 0.51 -3.98 -8.97
C LYS A 183 -0.13 -3.11 -10.06
N ARG A 184 -1.37 -2.68 -9.87
CA ARG A 184 -2.09 -1.86 -10.85
C ARG A 184 -1.52 -0.44 -10.95
N ASN A 185 -1.23 0.19 -9.81
CA ASN A 185 -0.61 1.51 -9.76
C ASN A 185 0.74 1.51 -10.48
N MET A 186 1.59 0.55 -10.18
CA MET A 186 2.93 0.46 -10.77
C MET A 186 2.88 0.10 -12.26
N SER A 187 1.90 -0.69 -12.70
CA SER A 187 1.65 -0.91 -14.13
C SER A 187 1.24 0.38 -14.84
N ASN A 188 0.41 1.22 -14.22
CA ASN A 188 0.04 2.53 -14.78
C ASN A 188 1.24 3.49 -14.80
N ILE A 189 2.01 3.57 -13.70
CA ILE A 189 3.22 4.39 -13.62
C ILE A 189 4.19 4.00 -14.74
N LYS A 190 4.48 2.69 -14.87
CA LYS A 190 5.35 2.15 -15.92
C LYS A 190 4.87 2.59 -17.29
N ARG A 191 3.63 2.30 -17.65
CA ARG A 191 3.04 2.68 -18.93
C ARG A 191 3.16 4.18 -19.22
N ILE A 192 2.80 5.04 -18.26
CA ILE A 192 2.80 6.49 -18.45
C ILE A 192 4.24 6.99 -18.67
N VAL A 193 5.15 6.60 -17.80
CA VAL A 193 6.53 7.10 -17.83
C VAL A 193 7.29 6.58 -19.04
N GLU A 194 7.02 5.37 -19.53
CA GLU A 194 7.65 4.82 -20.73
C GLU A 194 7.11 5.43 -22.04
N THR A 195 5.84 5.87 -22.07
CA THR A 195 5.21 6.38 -23.30
C THR A 195 5.24 7.89 -23.44
N GLU A 196 5.22 8.65 -22.34
CA GLU A 196 5.29 10.11 -22.40
C GLU A 196 6.76 10.55 -22.43
N LYS A 197 7.22 11.05 -23.55
CA LYS A 197 8.59 11.58 -23.72
C LYS A 197 8.73 13.02 -23.18
#